data_bcb238415ef753ddf6547f7a31961d71
#
_entry.id   bcb238415ef753ddf6547f7a31961d71
#
_cell.length_a   1.000
_cell.length_b   1.000
_cell.length_c   1.000
_cell.angle_alpha   90.00
_cell.angle_beta   90.00
_cell.angle_gamma   90.00
#
_symmetry.space_group_name_H-M   'P 1'
#
loop_
_entity.id
_entity.type
_entity.pdbx_description
1 polymer ?
#
loop_
_entity_poly.entity_id
_entity_poly.type
_entity_poly.pdbx_seq_one_letter_code
_entity_poly.pdbx_strand_id
1 'polypeptide(L)'
;MAVKKVAAVTGGSAGIGHAICEALLASGYEVVSLARRRCPIAHARMHSIEVDLAGRAATAAAAQDLARRFDVTTLVHNAGVIRPALLPDVQLDDLDALVDLHLGCAVQLLQAVLPTMRASRFGRVVLLSSRAALGAQTRTSYSATKAGMIGMARTWALELAADGITVNVVAPGPVHTDMFYDVIPANSERERKLAASIPVQRVGEPDDVARAVSFFADPANGFITGQALYVCGGASLGSIAL
;
A
#
# COMPACT_ATOMS: atom_id res chain seq x y z
N MET A 1 5.76 9.34 27.20
CA MET A 1 5.02 10.32 26.38
C MET A 1 4.14 9.57 25.39
N ALA A 2 2.94 10.08 25.09
CA ALA A 2 2.10 9.47 24.05
C ALA A 2 2.79 9.62 22.68
N VAL A 3 2.80 8.54 21.89
CA VAL A 3 3.39 8.55 20.54
C VAL A 3 2.58 9.49 19.65
N LYS A 4 3.25 10.42 18.98
CA LYS A 4 2.61 11.28 17.97
C LYS A 4 2.15 10.44 16.79
N LYS A 5 0.86 10.45 16.50
CA LYS A 5 0.25 9.66 15.42
C LYS A 5 0.23 10.47 14.12
N VAL A 6 1.32 10.43 13.35
CA VAL A 6 1.40 11.05 12.02
C VAL A 6 1.63 9.98 10.97
N ALA A 7 0.73 9.87 9.99
CA ALA A 7 0.78 8.89 8.92
C ALA A 7 0.99 9.53 7.56
N ALA A 8 1.95 9.04 6.79
CA ALA A 8 2.09 9.32 5.38
C ALA A 8 1.50 8.18 4.55
N VAL A 9 0.58 8.50 3.61
CA VAL A 9 -0.11 7.53 2.76
C VAL A 9 0.13 7.88 1.29
N THR A 10 0.79 7.02 0.53
CA THR A 10 0.92 7.22 -0.90
C THR A 10 -0.34 6.78 -1.65
N GLY A 11 -0.76 7.56 -2.65
CA GLY A 11 -1.99 7.27 -3.40
C GLY A 11 -3.28 7.50 -2.60
N GLY A 12 -3.27 8.41 -1.60
CA GLY A 12 -4.39 8.65 -0.69
C GLY A 12 -5.57 9.43 -1.30
N SER A 13 -5.53 9.79 -2.57
CA SER A 13 -6.57 10.62 -3.20
C SER A 13 -7.77 9.84 -3.75
N ALA A 14 -7.72 8.50 -3.83
CA ALA A 14 -8.78 7.66 -4.35
C ALA A 14 -8.67 6.20 -3.86
N GLY A 15 -9.75 5.43 -4.03
CA GLY A 15 -9.80 3.99 -3.83
C GLY A 15 -9.31 3.54 -2.44
N ILE A 16 -8.47 2.51 -2.41
CA ILE A 16 -7.93 1.94 -1.15
C ILE A 16 -7.18 3.00 -0.34
N GLY A 17 -6.37 3.84 -0.99
CA GLY A 17 -5.61 4.89 -0.29
C GLY A 17 -6.50 5.92 0.39
N HIS A 18 -7.63 6.29 -0.23
CA HIS A 18 -8.62 7.19 0.36
C HIS A 18 -9.25 6.58 1.62
N ALA A 19 -9.72 5.33 1.54
CA ALA A 19 -10.29 4.62 2.67
C ALA A 19 -9.27 4.45 3.83
N ILE A 20 -7.99 4.22 3.51
CA ILE A 20 -6.90 4.20 4.50
C ILE A 20 -6.77 5.56 5.19
N CYS A 21 -6.80 6.67 4.43
CA CYS A 21 -6.74 8.02 5.02
C CYS A 21 -7.92 8.26 5.98
N GLU A 22 -9.14 7.90 5.59
CA GLU A 22 -10.33 8.04 6.45
C GLU A 22 -10.20 7.22 7.74
N ALA A 23 -9.81 5.95 7.64
CA ALA A 23 -9.66 5.05 8.78
C ALA A 23 -8.57 5.55 9.77
N LEU A 24 -7.45 6.06 9.26
CA LEU A 24 -6.38 6.61 10.10
C LEU A 24 -6.79 7.93 10.76
N LEU A 25 -7.50 8.82 10.06
CA LEU A 25 -8.06 10.04 10.64
C LEU A 25 -9.05 9.72 11.77
N ALA A 26 -9.93 8.74 11.55
CA ALA A 26 -10.87 8.26 12.57
C ALA A 26 -10.15 7.67 13.80
N SER A 27 -8.98 7.04 13.58
CA SER A 27 -8.11 6.50 14.65
C SER A 27 -7.22 7.56 15.33
N GLY A 28 -7.44 8.83 15.03
CA GLY A 28 -6.77 9.96 15.69
C GLY A 28 -5.44 10.37 15.05
N TYR A 29 -5.08 9.86 13.90
CA TYR A 29 -3.89 10.27 13.17
C TYR A 29 -4.03 11.67 12.54
N GLU A 30 -2.92 12.36 12.43
CA GLU A 30 -2.67 13.37 11.40
C GLU A 30 -2.21 12.62 10.15
N VAL A 31 -2.80 12.92 8.98
CA VAL A 31 -2.56 12.14 7.75
C VAL A 31 -2.04 13.05 6.63
N VAL A 32 -0.96 12.62 5.98
CA VAL A 32 -0.39 13.29 4.82
C VAL A 32 -0.52 12.37 3.60
N SER A 33 -1.36 12.73 2.64
CA SER A 33 -1.47 12.02 1.36
C SER A 33 -0.41 12.51 0.38
N LEU A 34 0.32 11.59 -0.24
CA LEU A 34 1.22 11.87 -1.36
C LEU A 34 0.62 11.25 -2.63
N ALA A 35 0.12 12.07 -3.54
CA ALA A 35 -0.55 11.62 -4.76
C ALA A 35 -0.53 12.71 -5.84
N ARG A 36 -0.85 12.35 -7.09
CA ARG A 36 -0.94 13.30 -8.22
C ARG A 36 -2.06 14.33 -8.07
N ARG A 37 -3.02 14.10 -7.20
CA ARG A 37 -4.17 14.97 -6.91
C ARG A 37 -4.31 15.12 -5.41
N ARG A 38 -4.78 16.28 -4.98
CA ARG A 38 -5.14 16.51 -3.58
C ARG A 38 -6.14 15.48 -3.09
N CYS A 39 -5.98 15.02 -1.85
CA CYS A 39 -6.97 14.17 -1.20
C CYS A 39 -8.24 14.97 -0.92
N PRO A 40 -9.43 14.48 -1.32
CA PRO A 40 -10.69 15.23 -1.20
C PRO A 40 -11.27 15.27 0.23
N ILE A 41 -10.69 14.56 1.19
CA ILE A 41 -11.19 14.51 2.56
C ILE A 41 -11.06 15.88 3.22
N ALA A 42 -12.19 16.47 3.60
CA ALA A 42 -12.26 17.75 4.31
C ALA A 42 -12.11 17.52 5.83
N HIS A 43 -10.88 17.53 6.32
CA HIS A 43 -10.57 17.32 7.73
C HIS A 43 -9.35 18.13 8.17
N ALA A 44 -9.37 18.73 9.37
CA ALA A 44 -8.29 19.62 9.86
C ALA A 44 -6.92 18.93 9.98
N ARG A 45 -6.89 17.62 10.18
CA ARG A 45 -5.67 16.79 10.26
C ARG A 45 -5.33 16.09 8.95
N MET A 46 -5.96 16.44 7.81
CA MET A 46 -5.67 15.91 6.50
C MET A 46 -4.82 16.90 5.71
N HIS A 47 -3.66 16.44 5.25
CA HIS A 47 -2.73 17.20 4.44
C HIS A 47 -2.47 16.50 3.10
N SER A 48 -2.06 17.27 2.10
CA SER A 48 -1.71 16.72 0.78
C SER A 48 -0.37 17.29 0.30
N ILE A 49 0.46 16.42 -0.24
CA ILE A 49 1.62 16.75 -1.05
C ILE A 49 1.31 16.22 -2.45
N GLU A 50 1.11 17.14 -3.40
CA GLU A 50 0.82 16.78 -4.78
C GLU A 50 2.13 16.43 -5.50
N VAL A 51 2.26 15.17 -5.95
CA VAL A 51 3.48 14.64 -6.56
C VAL A 51 3.16 13.44 -7.45
N ASP A 52 3.88 13.31 -8.57
CA ASP A 52 3.96 12.06 -9.32
C ASP A 52 5.10 11.20 -8.78
N LEU A 53 4.73 10.14 -8.09
CA LEU A 53 5.66 9.22 -7.44
C LEU A 53 6.35 8.24 -8.43
N ALA A 54 5.99 8.26 -9.71
CA ALA A 54 6.70 7.50 -10.74
C ALA A 54 8.08 8.10 -11.06
N GLY A 55 8.27 9.40 -10.78
CA GLY A 55 9.55 10.08 -10.99
C GLY A 55 10.45 10.03 -9.76
N ARG A 56 11.64 9.42 -9.86
CA ARG A 56 12.60 9.29 -8.74
C ARG A 56 12.98 10.65 -8.13
N ALA A 57 13.24 11.66 -8.95
CA ALA A 57 13.62 13.00 -8.48
C ALA A 57 12.46 13.71 -7.77
N ALA A 58 11.23 13.61 -8.32
CA ALA A 58 10.05 14.16 -7.71
C ALA A 58 9.72 13.46 -6.38
N THR A 59 9.87 12.14 -6.32
CA THR A 59 9.72 11.37 -5.09
C THR A 59 10.73 11.77 -4.04
N ALA A 60 12.01 11.95 -4.39
CA ALA A 60 13.05 12.38 -3.46
C ALA A 60 12.76 13.78 -2.90
N ALA A 61 12.33 14.73 -3.73
CA ALA A 61 11.95 16.06 -3.28
C ALA A 61 10.73 16.03 -2.34
N ALA A 62 9.70 15.25 -2.69
CA ALA A 62 8.52 15.09 -1.84
C ALA A 62 8.83 14.39 -0.51
N ALA A 63 9.74 13.40 -0.51
CA ALA A 63 10.21 12.72 0.69
C ALA A 63 10.94 13.67 1.66
N GLN A 64 11.78 14.56 1.13
CA GLN A 64 12.46 15.59 1.91
C GLN A 64 11.45 16.62 2.47
N ASP A 65 10.49 17.07 1.66
CA ASP A 65 9.45 18.00 2.11
C ASP A 65 8.58 17.37 3.21
N LEU A 66 8.18 16.11 3.04
CA LEU A 66 7.45 15.33 4.04
C LEU A 66 8.22 15.29 5.37
N ALA A 67 9.49 14.87 5.35
CA ALA A 67 10.29 14.72 6.56
C ALA A 67 10.59 16.07 7.26
N ARG A 68 10.69 17.18 6.50
CA ARG A 68 10.89 18.51 7.05
C ARG A 68 9.64 19.05 7.76
N ARG A 69 8.45 18.73 7.25
CA ARG A 69 7.18 19.33 7.72
C ARG A 69 6.45 18.49 8.76
N PHE A 70 6.68 17.19 8.78
CA PHE A 70 5.89 16.25 9.57
C PHE A 70 6.77 15.23 10.28
N ASP A 71 6.48 15.00 11.57
CA ASP A 71 7.12 13.92 12.36
C ASP A 71 6.45 12.58 12.06
N VAL A 72 6.66 12.05 10.87
CA VAL A 72 5.99 10.83 10.40
C VAL A 72 6.43 9.61 11.21
N THR A 73 5.46 8.96 11.84
CA THR A 73 5.64 7.71 12.61
C THR A 73 4.98 6.50 11.96
N THR A 74 4.16 6.72 10.94
CA THR A 74 3.51 5.64 10.18
C THR A 74 3.64 5.92 8.69
N LEU A 75 4.16 4.95 7.92
CA LEU A 75 4.27 5.04 6.46
C LEU A 75 3.42 3.92 5.82
N VAL A 76 2.44 4.32 5.02
CA VAL A 76 1.63 3.39 4.22
C VAL A 76 1.94 3.61 2.75
N HIS A 77 2.66 2.67 2.13
CA HIS A 77 2.95 2.73 0.72
C HIS A 77 1.91 1.96 -0.08
N ASN A 78 0.90 2.69 -0.58
CA ASN A 78 -0.25 2.17 -1.33
C ASN A 78 -0.20 2.52 -2.82
N ALA A 79 0.47 3.58 -3.23
CA ALA A 79 0.56 3.98 -4.63
C ALA A 79 1.02 2.83 -5.54
N GLY A 80 0.33 2.64 -6.63
CA GLY A 80 0.67 1.60 -7.60
C GLY A 80 -0.19 1.69 -8.86
N VAL A 81 0.31 1.13 -9.93
CA VAL A 81 -0.38 1.00 -11.22
C VAL A 81 -0.17 -0.41 -11.77
N ILE A 82 -0.98 -0.79 -12.74
CA ILE A 82 -0.87 -2.07 -13.44
C ILE A 82 -0.48 -1.78 -14.90
N ARG A 83 0.45 -2.59 -15.44
CA ARG A 83 0.83 -2.62 -16.84
C ARG A 83 0.60 -4.05 -17.35
N PRO A 84 -0.60 -4.35 -17.88
CA PRO A 84 -0.96 -5.70 -18.28
C PRO A 84 -0.37 -6.04 -19.64
N ALA A 85 0.38 -7.14 -19.72
CA ALA A 85 0.88 -7.72 -20.98
C ALA A 85 1.10 -9.23 -20.83
N LEU A 86 0.89 -9.99 -21.91
CA LEU A 86 1.40 -11.36 -21.98
C LEU A 86 2.92 -11.35 -22.13
N LEU A 87 3.59 -12.43 -21.72
CA LEU A 87 5.06 -12.47 -21.71
C LEU A 87 5.73 -12.02 -23.02
N PRO A 88 5.26 -12.40 -24.22
CA PRO A 88 5.86 -11.94 -25.47
C PRO A 88 5.80 -10.43 -25.69
N ASP A 89 4.84 -9.73 -25.04
CA ASP A 89 4.55 -8.31 -25.27
C ASP A 89 5.01 -7.43 -24.09
N VAL A 90 5.64 -8.00 -23.06
CA VAL A 90 6.13 -7.25 -21.89
C VAL A 90 7.24 -6.28 -22.32
N GLN A 91 7.03 -4.99 -22.02
CA GLN A 91 8.04 -3.96 -22.25
C GLN A 91 8.91 -3.78 -20.99
N LEU A 92 10.23 -3.68 -21.16
CA LEU A 92 11.16 -3.45 -20.03
C LEU A 92 10.95 -2.07 -19.39
N ASP A 93 10.59 -1.05 -20.18
CA ASP A 93 10.25 0.28 -19.66
C ASP A 93 9.06 0.25 -18.70
N ASP A 94 8.08 -0.63 -18.94
CA ASP A 94 6.96 -0.85 -18.03
C ASP A 94 7.41 -1.54 -16.71
N LEU A 95 8.37 -2.47 -16.81
CA LEU A 95 8.96 -3.08 -15.62
C LEU A 95 9.73 -2.05 -14.80
N ASP A 96 10.56 -1.24 -15.43
CA ASP A 96 11.36 -0.21 -14.77
C ASP A 96 10.46 0.84 -14.09
N ALA A 97 9.40 1.29 -14.77
CA ALA A 97 8.42 2.21 -14.20
C ALA A 97 7.71 1.63 -12.96
N LEU A 98 7.39 0.33 -12.96
CA LEU A 98 6.79 -0.35 -11.82
C LEU A 98 7.80 -0.57 -10.68
N VAL A 99 9.06 -0.85 -10.99
CA VAL A 99 10.14 -0.92 -9.99
C VAL A 99 10.31 0.43 -9.31
N ASP A 100 10.34 1.53 -10.07
CA ASP A 100 10.49 2.88 -9.52
C ASP A 100 9.32 3.25 -8.60
N LEU A 101 8.08 3.03 -9.05
CA LEU A 101 6.90 3.39 -8.27
C LEU A 101 6.68 2.47 -7.06
N HIS A 102 6.80 1.14 -7.23
CA HIS A 102 6.43 0.19 -6.19
C HIS A 102 7.56 -0.05 -5.18
N LEU A 103 8.80 -0.08 -5.63
CA LEU A 103 9.96 -0.41 -4.79
C LEU A 103 10.81 0.83 -4.49
N GLY A 104 11.27 1.55 -5.50
CA GLY A 104 12.13 2.72 -5.35
C GLY A 104 11.48 3.83 -4.51
N CYS A 105 10.21 4.13 -4.77
CA CYS A 105 9.44 5.10 -4.01
C CYS A 105 9.33 4.72 -2.52
N ALA A 106 9.04 3.44 -2.22
CA ALA A 106 8.96 2.96 -0.85
C ALA A 106 10.30 3.13 -0.10
N VAL A 107 11.43 2.82 -0.78
CA VAL A 107 12.78 3.02 -0.21
C VAL A 107 13.03 4.49 0.10
N GLN A 108 12.82 5.39 -0.86
CA GLN A 108 13.10 6.83 -0.69
C GLN A 108 12.25 7.44 0.43
N LEU A 109 10.97 7.12 0.49
CA LEU A 109 10.07 7.63 1.53
C LEU A 109 10.45 7.10 2.90
N LEU A 110 10.73 5.79 3.03
CA LEU A 110 11.12 5.24 4.33
C LEU A 110 12.44 5.81 4.80
N GLN A 111 13.45 5.93 3.94
CA GLN A 111 14.74 6.53 4.28
C GLN A 111 14.59 7.97 4.81
N ALA A 112 13.70 8.77 4.23
CA ALA A 112 13.47 10.14 4.65
C ALA A 112 12.80 10.26 6.04
N VAL A 113 11.87 9.36 6.38
CA VAL A 113 11.14 9.41 7.66
C VAL A 113 11.78 8.56 8.76
N LEU A 114 12.72 7.69 8.41
CA LEU A 114 13.37 6.76 9.33
C LEU A 114 14.08 7.44 10.51
N PRO A 115 14.77 8.59 10.35
CA PRO A 115 15.37 9.29 11.49
C PRO A 115 14.37 9.65 12.58
N THR A 116 13.19 10.14 12.21
CA THR A 116 12.09 10.46 13.15
C THR A 116 11.56 9.21 13.85
N MET A 117 11.34 8.12 13.12
CA MET A 117 10.91 6.85 13.70
C MET A 117 11.93 6.29 14.70
N ARG A 118 13.23 6.37 14.37
CA ARG A 118 14.33 5.96 15.27
C ARG A 118 14.41 6.81 16.53
N ALA A 119 14.32 8.13 16.38
CA ALA A 119 14.36 9.07 17.51
C ALA A 119 13.19 8.84 18.48
N SER A 120 12.00 8.51 17.97
CA SER A 120 10.82 8.19 18.78
C SER A 120 10.79 6.76 19.30
N ARG A 121 11.72 5.89 18.86
CA ARG A 121 11.69 4.43 19.13
C ARG A 121 10.35 3.81 18.75
N PHE A 122 9.73 4.33 17.73
CA PHE A 122 8.42 3.90 17.25
C PHE A 122 8.26 4.16 15.75
N GLY A 123 7.86 3.14 15.02
CA GLY A 123 7.48 3.26 13.62
C GLY A 123 6.53 2.14 13.18
N ARG A 124 5.64 2.45 12.24
CA ARG A 124 4.76 1.49 11.59
C ARG A 124 4.88 1.66 10.08
N VAL A 125 5.34 0.63 9.40
CA VAL A 125 5.46 0.62 7.94
C VAL A 125 4.54 -0.46 7.38
N VAL A 126 3.65 -0.07 6.47
CA VAL A 126 2.72 -0.99 5.81
C VAL A 126 2.86 -0.84 4.30
N LEU A 127 3.28 -1.90 3.62
CA LEU A 127 3.40 -1.94 2.17
C LEU A 127 2.17 -2.61 1.56
N LEU A 128 1.53 -1.97 0.57
CA LEU A 128 0.41 -2.56 -0.16
C LEU A 128 0.95 -3.40 -1.34
N SER A 129 1.05 -4.71 -1.10
CA SER A 129 1.33 -5.70 -2.14
C SER A 129 0.04 -6.03 -2.92
N SER A 130 -0.13 -7.27 -3.32
CA SER A 130 -1.32 -7.79 -4.00
C SER A 130 -1.35 -9.31 -3.93
N ARG A 131 -2.52 -9.93 -4.03
CA ARG A 131 -2.63 -11.36 -4.32
C ARG A 131 -1.84 -11.76 -5.58
N ALA A 132 -1.70 -10.84 -6.53
CA ALA A 132 -0.91 -11.07 -7.73
C ALA A 132 0.59 -11.35 -7.46
N ALA A 133 1.10 -11.09 -6.25
CA ALA A 133 2.44 -11.53 -5.83
C ALA A 133 2.62 -13.06 -5.89
N LEU A 134 1.54 -13.83 -5.87
CA LEU A 134 1.53 -15.29 -6.06
C LEU A 134 1.50 -15.71 -7.54
N GLY A 135 1.50 -14.75 -8.45
CA GLY A 135 1.34 -14.95 -9.90
C GLY A 135 -0.08 -14.63 -10.36
N ALA A 136 -0.17 -13.93 -11.48
CA ALA A 136 -1.41 -13.66 -12.19
C ALA A 136 -1.12 -13.48 -13.68
N GLN A 137 -1.97 -14.05 -14.52
CA GLN A 137 -1.84 -13.93 -15.97
C GLN A 137 -1.83 -12.45 -16.40
N THR A 138 -1.00 -12.10 -17.35
CA THR A 138 -0.77 -10.73 -17.87
C THR A 138 -0.15 -9.75 -16.85
N ARG A 139 0.45 -10.23 -15.77
CA ARG A 139 0.92 -9.39 -14.67
C ARG A 139 2.42 -9.58 -14.36
N THR A 140 3.24 -9.95 -15.34
CA THR A 140 4.67 -10.24 -15.13
C THR A 140 5.36 -9.18 -14.28
N SER A 141 5.43 -7.93 -14.76
CA SER A 141 6.10 -6.82 -14.05
C SER A 141 5.41 -6.47 -12.74
N TYR A 142 4.08 -6.46 -12.71
CA TYR A 142 3.30 -6.18 -11.51
C TYR A 142 3.49 -7.25 -10.43
N SER A 143 3.37 -8.53 -10.80
CA SER A 143 3.57 -9.64 -9.86
C SER A 143 4.99 -9.66 -9.29
N ALA A 144 6.01 -9.41 -10.14
CA ALA A 144 7.40 -9.34 -9.71
C ALA A 144 7.61 -8.24 -8.65
N THR A 145 7.12 -7.02 -8.91
CA THR A 145 7.29 -5.90 -7.95
C THR A 145 6.47 -6.10 -6.68
N LYS A 146 5.25 -6.65 -6.77
CA LYS A 146 4.42 -6.93 -5.59
C LYS A 146 4.98 -8.08 -4.75
N ALA A 147 5.62 -9.08 -5.34
CA ALA A 147 6.40 -10.10 -4.63
C ALA A 147 7.66 -9.50 -3.99
N GLY A 148 8.35 -8.61 -4.71
CA GLY A 148 9.52 -7.86 -4.21
C GLY A 148 9.22 -7.06 -2.94
N MET A 149 8.04 -6.44 -2.83
CA MET A 149 7.60 -5.74 -1.61
C MET A 149 7.59 -6.66 -0.38
N ILE A 150 7.19 -7.94 -0.54
CA ILE A 150 7.18 -8.91 0.57
C ILE A 150 8.61 -9.21 1.04
N GLY A 151 9.54 -9.37 0.09
CA GLY A 151 10.97 -9.55 0.39
C GLY A 151 11.55 -8.34 1.12
N MET A 152 11.31 -7.12 0.60
CA MET A 152 11.75 -5.86 1.21
C MET A 152 11.21 -5.72 2.65
N ALA A 153 9.91 -5.96 2.86
CA ALA A 153 9.29 -5.84 4.17
C ALA A 153 9.94 -6.77 5.21
N ARG A 154 10.26 -8.00 4.82
CA ARG A 154 10.95 -8.96 5.71
C ARG A 154 12.36 -8.50 6.08
N THR A 155 13.13 -8.01 5.11
CA THR A 155 14.46 -7.45 5.35
C THR A 155 14.38 -6.26 6.30
N TRP A 156 13.52 -5.29 6.00
CA TRP A 156 13.36 -4.10 6.84
C TRP A 156 12.82 -4.43 8.25
N ALA A 157 11.97 -5.45 8.37
CA ALA A 157 11.51 -5.93 9.67
C ALA A 157 12.68 -6.40 10.54
N LEU A 158 13.65 -7.14 9.98
CA LEU A 158 14.86 -7.60 10.68
C LEU A 158 15.77 -6.42 11.06
N GLU A 159 15.97 -5.47 10.14
CA GLU A 159 16.89 -4.35 10.34
C GLU A 159 16.35 -3.30 11.34
N LEU A 160 15.03 -3.14 11.45
CA LEU A 160 14.42 -2.01 12.15
C LEU A 160 13.69 -2.42 13.45
N ALA A 161 13.49 -3.71 13.70
CA ALA A 161 12.76 -4.18 14.88
C ALA A 161 13.39 -3.71 16.21
N ALA A 162 14.71 -3.71 16.32
CA ALA A 162 15.43 -3.21 17.49
C ALA A 162 15.22 -1.71 17.76
N ASP A 163 14.80 -0.95 16.74
CA ASP A 163 14.45 0.46 16.85
C ASP A 163 12.96 0.69 17.24
N GLY A 164 12.19 -0.36 17.51
CA GLY A 164 10.75 -0.28 17.82
C GLY A 164 9.87 -0.08 16.58
N ILE A 165 10.41 -0.34 15.39
CA ILE A 165 9.73 -0.15 14.10
C ILE A 165 9.27 -1.51 13.58
N THR A 166 7.98 -1.63 13.24
CA THR A 166 7.44 -2.81 12.57
C THR A 166 7.21 -2.55 11.08
N VAL A 167 7.44 -3.56 10.26
CA VAL A 167 7.23 -3.52 8.82
C VAL A 167 6.39 -4.71 8.40
N ASN A 168 5.19 -4.44 7.84
CA ASN A 168 4.26 -5.49 7.42
C ASN A 168 3.70 -5.20 6.03
N VAL A 169 3.07 -6.21 5.46
CA VAL A 169 2.48 -6.16 4.12
C VAL A 169 1.00 -6.49 4.20
N VAL A 170 0.18 -5.69 3.53
CA VAL A 170 -1.20 -6.06 3.19
C VAL A 170 -1.24 -6.39 1.70
N ALA A 171 -1.82 -7.54 1.35
CA ALA A 171 -1.91 -8.06 -0.02
C ALA A 171 -3.38 -8.22 -0.44
N PRO A 172 -4.01 -7.17 -1.01
CA PRO A 172 -5.41 -7.22 -1.43
C PRO A 172 -5.64 -8.21 -2.57
N GLY A 173 -6.83 -8.78 -2.60
CA GLY A 173 -7.44 -9.43 -3.76
C GLY A 173 -8.10 -8.43 -4.70
N PRO A 174 -9.11 -8.85 -5.49
CA PRO A 174 -9.98 -7.95 -6.23
C PRO A 174 -10.75 -7.05 -5.27
N VAL A 175 -10.66 -5.73 -5.47
CA VAL A 175 -11.30 -4.69 -4.65
C VAL A 175 -11.91 -3.63 -5.55
N HIS A 176 -13.13 -3.19 -5.28
CA HIS A 176 -13.82 -2.15 -6.03
C HIS A 176 -13.07 -0.82 -5.94
N THR A 177 -12.44 -0.44 -7.04
CA THR A 177 -11.66 0.79 -7.21
C THR A 177 -11.73 1.21 -8.68
N ASP A 178 -11.34 2.44 -9.01
CA ASP A 178 -11.23 2.87 -10.41
C ASP A 178 -10.37 1.86 -11.22
N MET A 179 -9.22 1.46 -10.69
CA MET A 179 -8.31 0.48 -11.31
C MET A 179 -8.98 -0.89 -11.57
N PHE A 180 -9.91 -1.31 -10.72
CA PHE A 180 -10.70 -2.52 -10.92
C PHE A 180 -11.69 -2.34 -12.06
N TYR A 181 -12.38 -1.22 -12.09
CA TYR A 181 -13.39 -0.92 -13.11
C TYR A 181 -12.79 -0.59 -14.48
N ASP A 182 -11.54 -0.16 -14.56
CA ASP A 182 -10.79 -0.05 -15.82
C ASP A 182 -10.66 -1.39 -16.55
N VAL A 183 -10.75 -2.51 -15.82
CA VAL A 183 -10.58 -3.88 -16.34
C VAL A 183 -11.89 -4.67 -16.38
N ILE A 184 -12.75 -4.46 -15.40
CA ILE A 184 -14.02 -5.20 -15.21
C ILE A 184 -15.16 -4.19 -15.06
N PRO A 185 -16.02 -4.07 -16.08
CA PRO A 185 -17.14 -3.11 -16.03
C PRO A 185 -18.07 -3.38 -14.86
N ALA A 186 -18.54 -2.32 -14.20
CA ALA A 186 -19.46 -2.42 -13.07
C ALA A 186 -20.77 -3.12 -13.46
N ASN A 187 -21.30 -3.94 -12.56
CA ASN A 187 -22.53 -4.73 -12.70
C ASN A 187 -22.52 -5.72 -13.88
N SER A 188 -21.33 -6.01 -14.43
CA SER A 188 -21.18 -6.94 -15.56
C SER A 188 -21.28 -8.40 -15.13
N GLU A 189 -21.57 -9.28 -16.11
CA GLU A 189 -21.50 -10.74 -15.90
C GLU A 189 -20.10 -11.19 -15.46
N ARG A 190 -19.05 -10.50 -15.97
CA ARG A 190 -17.65 -10.77 -15.61
C ARG A 190 -17.37 -10.47 -14.14
N GLU A 191 -17.93 -9.38 -13.61
CA GLU A 191 -17.84 -9.07 -12.18
C GLU A 191 -18.56 -10.10 -11.32
N ARG A 192 -19.79 -10.49 -11.70
CA ARG A 192 -20.53 -11.53 -10.98
C ARG A 192 -19.82 -12.89 -10.97
N LYS A 193 -19.25 -13.30 -12.12
CA LYS A 193 -18.44 -14.53 -12.21
C LYS A 193 -17.19 -14.45 -11.33
N LEU A 194 -16.50 -13.30 -11.33
CA LEU A 194 -15.35 -13.08 -10.45
C LEU A 194 -15.77 -13.17 -8.98
N ALA A 195 -16.82 -12.47 -8.57
CA ALA A 195 -17.33 -12.51 -7.20
C ALA A 195 -17.66 -13.93 -6.76
N ALA A 196 -18.35 -14.70 -7.61
CA ALA A 196 -18.69 -16.11 -7.35
C ALA A 196 -17.45 -17.02 -7.27
N SER A 197 -16.33 -16.67 -7.88
CA SER A 197 -15.07 -17.43 -7.80
C SER A 197 -14.28 -17.16 -6.51
N ILE A 198 -14.59 -16.10 -5.79
CA ILE A 198 -13.97 -15.77 -4.51
C ILE A 198 -14.69 -16.55 -3.40
N PRO A 199 -13.98 -17.26 -2.50
CA PRO A 199 -14.63 -18.07 -1.45
C PRO A 199 -15.69 -17.34 -0.62
N VAL A 200 -15.49 -16.05 -0.29
CA VAL A 200 -16.50 -15.23 0.42
C VAL A 200 -17.60 -14.66 -0.49
N GLN A 201 -17.65 -15.07 -1.76
CA GLN A 201 -18.71 -14.78 -2.75
C GLN A 201 -18.94 -13.28 -3.02
N ARG A 202 -17.92 -12.46 -2.84
CA ARG A 202 -17.96 -11.03 -3.19
C ARG A 202 -16.57 -10.49 -3.56
N VAL A 203 -16.56 -9.42 -4.32
CA VAL A 203 -15.40 -8.54 -4.47
C VAL A 203 -15.21 -7.78 -3.14
N GLY A 204 -13.99 -7.43 -2.81
CA GLY A 204 -13.68 -6.64 -1.63
C GLY A 204 -14.03 -5.17 -1.81
N GLU A 205 -14.19 -4.46 -0.71
CA GLU A 205 -14.33 -3.01 -0.67
C GLU A 205 -13.03 -2.36 -0.17
N PRO A 206 -12.74 -1.09 -0.50
CA PRO A 206 -11.59 -0.37 0.01
C PRO A 206 -11.46 -0.45 1.54
N ASP A 207 -12.57 -0.44 2.26
CA ASP A 207 -12.62 -0.55 3.73
C ASP A 207 -12.15 -1.89 4.25
N ASP A 208 -12.31 -3.00 3.49
CA ASP A 208 -11.78 -4.30 3.89
C ASP A 208 -10.25 -4.23 4.03
N VAL A 209 -9.60 -3.49 3.11
CA VAL A 209 -8.16 -3.29 3.12
C VAL A 209 -7.74 -2.27 4.17
N ALA A 210 -8.49 -1.16 4.30
CA ALA A 210 -8.18 -0.10 5.27
C ALA A 210 -8.20 -0.62 6.72
N ARG A 211 -9.11 -1.55 7.06
CA ARG A 211 -9.13 -2.22 8.38
C ARG A 211 -7.84 -3.01 8.65
N ALA A 212 -7.33 -3.73 7.66
CA ALA A 212 -6.07 -4.49 7.81
C ALA A 212 -4.86 -3.56 7.95
N VAL A 213 -4.85 -2.45 7.21
CA VAL A 213 -3.80 -1.41 7.36
C VAL A 213 -3.87 -0.78 8.75
N SER A 214 -5.06 -0.43 9.24
CA SER A 214 -5.26 0.14 10.58
C SER A 214 -4.81 -0.82 11.68
N PHE A 215 -5.03 -2.13 11.51
CA PHE A 215 -4.52 -3.15 12.42
C PHE A 215 -2.99 -3.12 12.52
N PHE A 216 -2.26 -3.08 11.40
CA PHE A 216 -0.80 -3.00 11.42
C PHE A 216 -0.28 -1.61 11.86
N ALA A 217 -1.06 -0.55 11.67
CA ALA A 217 -0.71 0.79 12.11
C ALA A 217 -0.94 1.03 13.61
N ASP A 218 -1.75 0.19 14.27
CA ASP A 218 -2.06 0.33 15.69
C ASP A 218 -0.79 0.20 16.56
N PRO A 219 -0.49 1.16 17.43
CA PRO A 219 0.62 1.07 18.37
C PRO A 219 0.61 -0.19 19.25
N ALA A 220 -0.57 -0.74 19.58
CA ALA A 220 -0.70 -1.95 20.40
C ALA A 220 -0.13 -3.21 19.72
N ASN A 221 -0.03 -3.23 18.38
CA ASN A 221 0.41 -4.38 17.60
C ASN A 221 1.94 -4.40 17.36
N GLY A 222 2.72 -3.93 18.33
CA GLY A 222 4.19 -3.82 18.23
C GLY A 222 4.95 -5.15 18.18
N PHE A 223 4.30 -6.29 18.42
CA PHE A 223 4.94 -7.61 18.34
C PHE A 223 4.72 -8.32 16.99
N ILE A 224 4.08 -7.61 16.02
CA ILE A 224 3.79 -8.15 14.69
C ILE A 224 4.65 -7.42 13.66
N THR A 225 5.66 -8.12 13.10
CA THR A 225 6.54 -7.56 12.05
C THR A 225 6.94 -8.63 11.04
N GLY A 226 7.27 -8.24 9.81
CA GLY A 226 7.67 -9.12 8.72
C GLY A 226 6.53 -9.96 8.13
N GLN A 227 5.27 -9.67 8.49
CA GLN A 227 4.12 -10.47 8.08
C GLN A 227 3.49 -9.96 6.77
N ALA A 228 2.91 -10.88 6.00
CA ALA A 228 2.10 -10.58 4.83
C ALA A 228 0.67 -11.11 5.05
N LEU A 229 -0.29 -10.19 5.15
CA LEU A 229 -1.70 -10.51 5.33
C LEU A 229 -2.44 -10.37 3.99
N TYR A 230 -2.96 -11.47 3.49
CA TYR A 230 -3.81 -11.48 2.30
C TYR A 230 -5.24 -11.08 2.67
N VAL A 231 -5.69 -9.94 2.14
CA VAL A 231 -7.07 -9.44 2.28
C VAL A 231 -7.79 -9.68 0.95
N CYS A 232 -8.19 -10.91 0.72
CA CYS A 232 -8.61 -11.37 -0.60
C CYS A 232 -9.85 -12.27 -0.61
N GLY A 233 -10.56 -12.38 0.51
CA GLY A 233 -11.74 -13.25 0.62
C GLY A 233 -11.46 -14.74 0.38
N GLY A 234 -10.20 -15.17 0.57
CA GLY A 234 -9.77 -16.56 0.31
C GLY A 234 -9.26 -16.80 -1.12
N ALA A 235 -9.28 -15.80 -2.02
CA ALA A 235 -8.85 -15.97 -3.42
C ALA A 235 -7.35 -16.31 -3.59
N SER A 236 -6.54 -16.23 -2.55
CA SER A 236 -5.14 -16.68 -2.53
C SER A 236 -4.97 -18.15 -2.14
N LEU A 237 -6.01 -18.79 -1.63
CA LEU A 237 -5.97 -20.20 -1.24
C LEU A 237 -6.29 -21.05 -2.48
N GLY A 238 -5.47 -22.07 -2.76
CA GLY A 238 -5.80 -23.04 -3.79
C GLY A 238 -7.01 -23.87 -3.33
N SER A 239 -8.08 -23.91 -4.10
CA SER A 239 -9.17 -24.88 -3.89
C SER A 239 -8.84 -26.13 -4.70
N ILE A 240 -8.54 -27.26 -4.03
CA ILE A 240 -8.66 -28.57 -4.64
C ILE A 240 -10.14 -28.91 -4.47
N ALA A 241 -10.91 -28.96 -5.57
CA ALA A 241 -12.21 -29.58 -5.54
C ALA A 241 -12.00 -31.09 -5.35
N LEU A 242 -12.41 -31.63 -4.22
CA LEU A 242 -12.46 -33.06 -3.95
C LEU A 242 -13.74 -33.62 -4.55
#